data_e5b1c3466403c4e7699d9f4fc0684758
#
_entry.id   e5b1c3466403c4e7699d9f4fc0684758
#
_cell.length_a   1.000
_cell.length_b   1.000
_cell.length_c   1.000
_cell.angle_alpha   90.00
_cell.angle_beta   90.00
_cell.angle_gamma   90.00
#
_symmetry.space_group_name_H-M   'P 1'
#
loop_
_entity.id
_entity.type
_entity.pdbx_description
1 polymer ?
#
loop_
_entity_poly.entity_id
_entity_poly.type
_entity_poly.pdbx_seq_one_letter_code
_entity_poly.pdbx_strand_id
1 'polypeptide(L)'
;MDSETRLAQDVRRIPHLGGDAQSLRPQNPRGSTVTELVEHLEALGAHPVLEHQSSEEDVRGISMDSRAVRPADLYVALPGAKAHGAQFAQKALEAQAHAILTDTAGARMIREANLSLDGCSLLVCDSLRPVIGSLAALIYGSQDYKGLNRYAVTGTNGKTTTTYMLESVFRTALKAKTGLIGTIQILVDGVSVPSALTTPESVHVHSLLAIMGERGVSHAAMEVSSHAIDYHRVDGVVYKVSGFTNLTQDHLDLHGTMQNYFDSKAQLFTPERTERAVITADDEWGEKMLRHAQIQLGTGNAVRLVTEYGMGLAEVPAEFGPLDWAVINVERDGLGHRFTLANGTGDTIPCCTHLPADFNVSNAALAALMVYIGASEEERIILRPALADGTALTPIVPGRMQLISLAPHTIVDFAHNPDGLTRALEAMDRPGGGRVIIVFGATGERDHLKRPLMGEIAAQHADIVIVTDDDPHGEDPAPIREAVVVGAERANAEGARASQILNLAPREVAIARAIEFADARDAILIAGRGHETAQDVAGTDVQLDDRVETAKALVSNDFEILPDYRRMLEEA
;
A
#
# COMPACT_ATOMS: atom_id res chain seq x y z
N MET A 1 -17.82 28.91 2.00
CA MET A 1 -18.07 27.59 1.39
C MET A 1 -17.60 26.61 2.43
N ASP A 2 -18.57 25.93 3.05
CA ASP A 2 -18.34 25.08 4.21
C ASP A 2 -17.43 23.88 3.87
N SER A 3 -16.70 23.38 4.87
CA SER A 3 -15.79 22.24 4.77
C SER A 3 -16.45 20.98 4.18
N GLU A 4 -17.76 20.84 4.36
CA GLU A 4 -18.58 19.75 3.81
C GLU A 4 -18.71 19.78 2.28
N THR A 5 -18.70 20.98 1.67
CA THR A 5 -18.81 21.14 0.20
C THR A 5 -17.46 20.86 -0.52
N ARG A 6 -16.34 20.82 0.19
CA ARG A 6 -15.00 20.57 -0.39
C ARG A 6 -14.66 19.09 -0.53
N LEU A 7 -15.25 18.20 0.28
CA LEU A 7 -15.06 16.75 0.16
C LEU A 7 -15.67 16.17 -1.14
N ALA A 8 -16.57 16.93 -1.79
CA ALA A 8 -17.36 16.47 -2.93
C ALA A 8 -16.73 16.73 -4.33
N GLN A 9 -15.49 17.20 -4.46
CA GLN A 9 -15.03 17.76 -5.74
C GLN A 9 -14.08 16.93 -6.60
N ASP A 10 -13.67 15.71 -6.30
CA ASP A 10 -12.67 15.03 -7.13
C ASP A 10 -12.81 13.50 -7.37
N VAL A 11 -14.04 13.00 -7.59
CA VAL A 11 -14.19 11.73 -8.33
C VAL A 11 -14.31 12.08 -9.83
N ARG A 12 -13.24 12.64 -10.39
CA ARG A 12 -13.10 12.72 -11.84
C ARG A 12 -12.82 11.33 -12.36
N ARG A 13 -13.41 10.96 -13.51
CA ARG A 13 -12.95 9.80 -14.28
C ARG A 13 -11.45 9.94 -14.47
N ILE A 14 -10.67 9.14 -13.72
CA ILE A 14 -9.22 9.09 -13.91
C ILE A 14 -9.00 8.40 -15.25
N PRO A 15 -8.38 9.04 -16.26
CA PRO A 15 -8.08 8.39 -17.53
C PRO A 15 -7.27 7.13 -17.27
N HIS A 16 -7.57 6.03 -17.98
CA HIS A 16 -6.78 4.80 -17.87
C HIS A 16 -5.68 4.78 -18.93
N LEU A 17 -4.45 4.41 -18.52
CA LEU A 17 -3.45 3.91 -19.45
C LEU A 17 -3.92 2.54 -19.92
N GLY A 18 -4.03 2.36 -21.23
CA GLY A 18 -4.41 1.05 -21.79
C GLY A 18 -3.44 -0.05 -21.32
N GLY A 19 -3.97 -1.18 -20.87
CA GLY A 19 -3.21 -2.30 -20.31
C GLY A 19 -3.05 -2.25 -18.78
N ASP A 20 -2.61 -3.36 -18.21
CA ASP A 20 -2.25 -3.49 -16.79
C ASP A 20 -0.78 -3.11 -16.55
N ALA A 21 -0.37 -3.03 -15.28
CA ALA A 21 1.01 -2.69 -14.91
C ALA A 21 2.05 -3.67 -15.51
N GLN A 22 1.66 -4.92 -15.79
CA GLN A 22 2.53 -5.95 -16.36
C GLN A 22 2.79 -5.74 -17.85
N SER A 23 1.88 -5.09 -18.56
CA SER A 23 1.98 -4.81 -19.98
C SER A 23 2.66 -3.48 -20.31
N LEU A 24 2.84 -2.60 -19.32
CA LEU A 24 3.41 -1.28 -19.55
C LEU A 24 4.93 -1.35 -19.74
N ARG A 25 5.42 -0.58 -20.72
CA ARG A 25 6.84 -0.41 -21.03
C ARG A 25 7.15 1.06 -21.28
N PRO A 26 8.31 1.58 -20.87
CA PRO A 26 8.77 2.90 -21.30
C PRO A 26 8.92 2.95 -22.83
N GLN A 27 8.72 4.13 -23.40
CA GLN A 27 8.85 4.34 -24.84
C GLN A 27 10.31 4.43 -25.28
N ASN A 28 11.16 4.98 -24.40
CA ASN A 28 12.57 5.22 -24.66
C ASN A 28 13.42 4.58 -23.54
N PRO A 29 13.45 3.24 -23.40
CA PRO A 29 14.30 2.61 -22.41
C PRO A 29 15.77 2.93 -22.72
N ARG A 30 16.60 3.03 -21.69
CA ARG A 30 18.06 3.21 -21.85
C ARG A 30 18.64 2.12 -22.76
N GLY A 31 18.15 0.90 -22.60
CA GLY A 31 18.74 -0.29 -23.19
C GLY A 31 20.07 -0.68 -22.51
N SER A 32 20.53 -1.88 -22.83
CA SER A 32 21.81 -2.39 -22.34
C SER A 32 22.32 -3.46 -23.30
N THR A 33 23.63 -3.59 -23.43
CA THR A 33 24.21 -4.74 -24.14
C THR A 33 24.28 -5.97 -23.22
N VAL A 34 24.33 -7.16 -23.82
CA VAL A 34 24.55 -8.41 -23.03
C VAL A 34 25.86 -8.33 -22.24
N THR A 35 26.88 -7.71 -22.81
CA THR A 35 28.17 -7.49 -22.13
C THR A 35 27.98 -6.60 -20.88
N GLU A 36 27.27 -5.48 -20.99
CA GLU A 36 26.95 -4.63 -19.83
C GLU A 36 26.12 -5.36 -18.77
N LEU A 37 25.20 -6.26 -19.17
CA LEU A 37 24.44 -7.08 -18.21
C LEU A 37 25.37 -8.03 -17.44
N VAL A 38 26.34 -8.66 -18.10
CA VAL A 38 27.33 -9.54 -17.45
C VAL A 38 28.19 -8.73 -16.45
N GLU A 39 28.77 -7.60 -16.88
CA GLU A 39 29.56 -6.73 -16.03
C GLU A 39 28.77 -6.24 -14.80
N HIS A 40 27.48 -5.89 -15.01
CA HIS A 40 26.61 -5.47 -13.92
C HIS A 40 26.33 -6.59 -12.91
N LEU A 41 26.07 -7.81 -13.40
CA LEU A 41 25.89 -9.01 -12.54
C LEU A 41 27.17 -9.34 -11.76
N GLU A 42 28.35 -9.22 -12.39
CA GLU A 42 29.64 -9.41 -11.71
C GLU A 42 29.84 -8.37 -10.60
N ALA A 43 29.51 -7.10 -10.85
CA ALA A 43 29.59 -6.01 -9.87
C ALA A 43 28.67 -6.28 -8.66
N LEU A 44 27.54 -6.98 -8.85
CA LEU A 44 26.64 -7.43 -7.78
C LEU A 44 27.13 -8.71 -7.07
N GLY A 45 28.26 -9.30 -7.49
CA GLY A 45 28.77 -10.54 -6.94
C GLY A 45 28.00 -11.80 -7.35
N ALA A 46 27.23 -11.72 -8.44
CA ALA A 46 26.38 -12.83 -8.89
C ALA A 46 27.10 -13.86 -9.78
N HIS A 47 28.31 -13.56 -10.26
CA HIS A 47 29.18 -14.44 -11.05
C HIS A 47 28.46 -15.14 -12.22
N PRO A 48 27.90 -14.40 -13.19
CA PRO A 48 27.19 -15.00 -14.31
C PRO A 48 28.12 -15.77 -15.24
N VAL A 49 27.60 -16.82 -15.86
CA VAL A 49 28.29 -17.55 -16.93
C VAL A 49 27.55 -17.26 -18.25
N LEU A 50 28.23 -16.69 -19.22
CA LEU A 50 27.71 -16.53 -20.57
C LEU A 50 27.96 -17.84 -21.34
N GLU A 51 26.95 -18.73 -21.37
CA GLU A 51 27.06 -20.02 -22.05
C GLU A 51 26.92 -19.94 -23.56
N HIS A 52 26.10 -18.99 -24.04
CA HIS A 52 25.93 -18.71 -25.45
C HIS A 52 25.87 -17.20 -25.67
N GLN A 53 26.66 -16.69 -26.59
CA GLN A 53 26.65 -15.27 -27.00
C GLN A 53 26.12 -15.15 -28.43
N SER A 54 25.06 -14.39 -28.57
CA SER A 54 24.51 -14.02 -29.87
C SER A 54 25.21 -12.78 -30.44
N SER A 55 25.04 -12.55 -31.74
CA SER A 55 25.40 -11.27 -32.39
C SER A 55 24.42 -10.13 -32.05
N GLU A 56 23.21 -10.44 -31.59
CA GLU A 56 22.21 -9.48 -31.13
C GLU A 56 22.49 -9.14 -29.67
N GLU A 57 23.08 -7.98 -29.43
CA GLU A 57 23.50 -7.58 -28.07
C GLU A 57 22.57 -6.55 -27.42
N ASP A 58 21.68 -5.89 -28.17
CA ASP A 58 20.81 -4.81 -27.66
C ASP A 58 19.60 -5.37 -26.91
N VAL A 59 19.55 -5.18 -25.60
CA VAL A 59 18.44 -5.56 -24.72
C VAL A 59 17.67 -4.30 -24.32
N ARG A 60 16.36 -4.23 -24.59
CA ARG A 60 15.52 -3.03 -24.39
C ARG A 60 14.42 -3.21 -23.36
N GLY A 61 14.21 -4.41 -22.87
CA GLY A 61 13.21 -4.71 -21.87
C GLY A 61 13.58 -5.94 -21.08
N ILE A 62 12.78 -6.24 -20.05
CA ILE A 62 12.96 -7.41 -19.20
C ILE A 62 11.59 -7.98 -18.84
N SER A 63 11.45 -9.31 -18.86
CA SER A 63 10.22 -9.99 -18.48
C SER A 63 10.49 -11.29 -17.73
N MET A 64 9.67 -11.55 -16.70
CA MET A 64 9.63 -12.82 -15.97
C MET A 64 8.48 -13.73 -16.46
N ASP A 65 7.60 -13.23 -17.32
CA ASP A 65 6.50 -13.98 -17.94
C ASP A 65 6.76 -14.17 -19.43
N SER A 66 6.90 -15.42 -19.86
CA SER A 66 7.15 -15.76 -21.26
C SER A 66 6.05 -15.27 -22.23
N ARG A 67 4.84 -15.00 -21.73
CA ARG A 67 3.70 -14.48 -22.50
C ARG A 67 3.78 -12.97 -22.74
N ALA A 68 4.55 -12.27 -21.90
CA ALA A 68 4.73 -10.82 -21.93
C ALA A 68 6.08 -10.40 -22.55
N VAL A 69 6.89 -11.34 -23.01
CA VAL A 69 8.15 -11.07 -23.68
C VAL A 69 7.89 -10.33 -24.99
N ARG A 70 8.72 -9.34 -25.29
CA ARG A 70 8.71 -8.55 -26.53
C ARG A 70 10.07 -8.67 -27.23
N PRO A 71 10.15 -8.32 -28.52
CA PRO A 71 11.43 -8.28 -29.23
C PRO A 71 12.47 -7.44 -28.47
N ALA A 72 13.70 -7.95 -28.42
CA ALA A 72 14.83 -7.38 -27.68
C ALA A 72 14.69 -7.39 -26.14
N ASP A 73 13.79 -8.20 -25.54
CA ASP A 73 13.73 -8.39 -24.10
C ASP A 73 14.79 -9.37 -23.58
N LEU A 74 15.18 -9.16 -22.33
CA LEU A 74 15.76 -10.18 -21.46
C LEU A 74 14.63 -11.00 -20.84
N TYR A 75 14.55 -12.29 -21.16
CA TYR A 75 13.65 -13.21 -20.47
C TYR A 75 14.33 -13.79 -19.22
N VAL A 76 13.76 -13.59 -18.04
CA VAL A 76 14.26 -14.16 -16.78
C VAL A 76 13.48 -15.42 -16.46
N ALA A 77 14.10 -16.58 -16.68
CA ALA A 77 13.50 -17.89 -16.50
C ALA A 77 13.75 -18.43 -15.08
N LEU A 78 12.89 -18.03 -14.12
CA LEU A 78 12.98 -18.38 -12.69
C LEU A 78 12.47 -19.78 -12.37
N PRO A 79 13.00 -20.44 -11.33
CA PRO A 79 12.33 -21.56 -10.68
C PRO A 79 11.05 -21.06 -10.01
N GLY A 80 9.91 -21.66 -10.37
CA GLY A 80 8.60 -21.36 -9.78
C GLY A 80 8.07 -22.52 -8.93
N ALA A 81 7.03 -22.29 -8.13
CA ALA A 81 6.44 -23.29 -7.26
C ALA A 81 5.85 -24.51 -8.01
N LYS A 82 5.32 -24.32 -9.22
CA LYS A 82 4.68 -25.37 -10.03
C LYS A 82 5.51 -25.78 -11.24
N ALA A 83 6.30 -24.88 -11.81
CA ALA A 83 7.07 -25.12 -13.02
C ALA A 83 8.29 -24.19 -13.07
N HIS A 84 9.36 -24.62 -13.69
CA HIS A 84 10.53 -23.78 -13.95
C HIS A 84 10.29 -22.93 -15.20
N GLY A 85 10.62 -21.62 -15.15
CA GLY A 85 10.47 -20.69 -16.27
C GLY A 85 11.18 -21.13 -17.54
N ALA A 86 12.30 -21.88 -17.43
CA ALA A 86 13.03 -22.41 -18.59
C ALA A 86 12.20 -23.36 -19.48
N GLN A 87 11.13 -23.97 -18.96
CA GLN A 87 10.20 -24.77 -19.78
C GLN A 87 9.49 -23.92 -20.85
N PHE A 88 9.44 -22.60 -20.63
CA PHE A 88 8.80 -21.64 -21.53
C PHE A 88 9.81 -20.87 -22.39
N ALA A 89 11.09 -21.26 -22.38
CA ALA A 89 12.16 -20.60 -23.15
C ALA A 89 11.86 -20.54 -24.65
N GLN A 90 11.25 -21.59 -25.20
CA GLN A 90 10.82 -21.61 -26.62
C GLN A 90 9.91 -20.43 -26.95
N LYS A 91 8.91 -20.12 -26.09
CA LYS A 91 8.01 -18.98 -26.31
C LYS A 91 8.74 -17.64 -26.28
N ALA A 92 9.73 -17.50 -25.40
CA ALA A 92 10.55 -16.30 -25.34
C ALA A 92 11.39 -16.13 -26.60
N LEU A 93 11.95 -17.22 -27.14
CA LEU A 93 12.69 -17.23 -28.40
C LEU A 93 11.78 -16.88 -29.59
N GLU A 94 10.58 -17.46 -29.66
CA GLU A 94 9.55 -17.14 -30.67
C GLU A 94 9.11 -15.66 -30.59
N ALA A 95 9.11 -15.08 -29.39
CA ALA A 95 8.85 -13.66 -29.14
C ALA A 95 10.08 -12.76 -29.38
N GLN A 96 11.18 -13.31 -29.92
CA GLN A 96 12.41 -12.60 -30.25
C GLN A 96 13.12 -11.99 -29.03
N ALA A 97 13.17 -12.71 -27.90
CA ALA A 97 14.04 -12.34 -26.80
C ALA A 97 15.51 -12.35 -27.27
N HIS A 98 16.28 -11.30 -26.91
CA HIS A 98 17.72 -11.22 -27.25
C HIS A 98 18.61 -11.87 -26.19
N ALA A 99 18.08 -12.08 -24.98
CA ALA A 99 18.79 -12.81 -23.95
C ALA A 99 17.82 -13.61 -23.05
N ILE A 100 18.32 -14.73 -22.53
CA ILE A 100 17.69 -15.51 -21.48
C ILE A 100 18.64 -15.55 -20.28
N LEU A 101 18.14 -15.19 -19.11
CA LEU A 101 18.83 -15.35 -17.82
C LEU A 101 18.14 -16.45 -17.03
N THR A 102 18.90 -17.46 -16.59
CA THR A 102 18.35 -18.59 -15.82
C THR A 102 19.39 -19.14 -14.86
N ASP A 103 19.00 -20.09 -14.01
CA ASP A 103 19.91 -20.85 -13.15
C ASP A 103 20.51 -22.06 -13.88
N THR A 104 21.41 -22.76 -13.20
CA THR A 104 22.07 -23.98 -13.72
C THR A 104 21.06 -25.06 -14.14
N ALA A 105 19.94 -25.20 -13.39
CA ALA A 105 18.89 -26.17 -13.70
C ALA A 105 18.14 -25.77 -14.98
N GLY A 106 17.78 -24.49 -15.12
CA GLY A 106 17.12 -23.97 -16.31
C GLY A 106 17.99 -24.06 -17.56
N ALA A 107 19.29 -23.74 -17.47
CA ALA A 107 20.23 -23.88 -18.57
C ALA A 107 20.31 -25.33 -19.08
N ARG A 108 20.34 -26.31 -18.14
CA ARG A 108 20.28 -27.73 -18.49
C ARG A 108 18.98 -28.08 -19.25
N MET A 109 17.83 -27.59 -18.77
CA MET A 109 16.53 -27.83 -19.42
C MET A 109 16.52 -27.28 -20.87
N ILE A 110 17.04 -26.07 -21.08
CA ILE A 110 17.15 -25.45 -22.41
C ILE A 110 18.02 -26.29 -23.34
N ARG A 111 19.16 -26.79 -22.86
CA ARG A 111 20.05 -27.68 -23.63
C ARG A 111 19.41 -29.02 -23.96
N GLU A 112 18.76 -29.67 -23.00
CA GLU A 112 18.06 -30.95 -23.19
C GLU A 112 16.91 -30.84 -24.19
N ALA A 113 16.24 -29.68 -24.25
CA ALA A 113 15.19 -29.39 -25.22
C ALA A 113 15.73 -29.09 -26.63
N ASN A 114 17.06 -29.03 -26.83
CA ASN A 114 17.71 -28.71 -28.10
C ASN A 114 17.17 -27.45 -28.79
N LEU A 115 16.89 -26.39 -28.01
CA LEU A 115 16.38 -25.14 -28.54
C LEU A 115 17.49 -24.42 -29.34
N SER A 116 17.12 -23.88 -30.53
CA SER A 116 18.02 -22.96 -31.23
C SER A 116 18.09 -21.63 -30.48
N LEU A 117 19.29 -21.20 -30.14
CA LEU A 117 19.58 -19.90 -29.53
C LEU A 117 20.03 -18.85 -30.56
N ASP A 118 19.71 -19.05 -31.85
CA ASP A 118 20.04 -18.09 -32.90
C ASP A 118 19.41 -16.73 -32.58
N GLY A 119 20.22 -15.69 -32.50
CA GLY A 119 19.74 -14.34 -32.12
C GLY A 119 19.51 -14.12 -30.60
N CYS A 120 19.78 -15.10 -29.73
CA CYS A 120 19.54 -15.00 -28.30
C CYS A 120 20.72 -15.47 -27.47
N SER A 121 21.20 -14.66 -26.53
CA SER A 121 22.27 -15.01 -25.60
C SER A 121 21.73 -15.78 -24.39
N LEU A 122 22.52 -16.72 -23.83
CA LEU A 122 22.15 -17.47 -22.62
C LEU A 122 23.11 -17.15 -21.50
N LEU A 123 22.56 -16.49 -20.44
CA LEU A 123 23.25 -16.16 -19.21
C LEU A 123 22.78 -17.10 -18.10
N VAL A 124 23.71 -17.62 -17.33
CA VAL A 124 23.44 -18.54 -16.21
C VAL A 124 23.95 -17.93 -14.91
N CYS A 125 23.07 -17.84 -13.92
CA CYS A 125 23.36 -17.30 -12.59
C CYS A 125 22.45 -17.95 -11.57
N ASP A 126 22.99 -18.55 -10.51
CA ASP A 126 22.18 -19.29 -9.53
C ASP A 126 21.42 -18.39 -8.53
N SER A 127 21.80 -17.13 -8.36
CA SER A 127 21.12 -16.17 -7.48
C SER A 127 20.32 -15.15 -8.31
N LEU A 128 19.16 -15.55 -8.84
CA LEU A 128 18.42 -14.74 -9.80
C LEU A 128 17.60 -13.61 -9.14
N ARG A 129 16.78 -13.91 -8.11
CA ARG A 129 15.84 -12.93 -7.57
C ARG A 129 16.47 -11.62 -7.09
N PRO A 130 17.59 -11.63 -6.34
CA PRO A 130 18.21 -10.39 -5.86
C PRO A 130 18.74 -9.46 -6.96
N VAL A 131 18.98 -9.97 -8.17
CA VAL A 131 19.60 -9.19 -9.25
C VAL A 131 18.59 -8.63 -10.25
N ILE A 132 17.35 -9.15 -10.28
CA ILE A 132 16.34 -8.77 -11.29
C ILE A 132 16.01 -7.28 -11.23
N GLY A 133 15.78 -6.74 -10.01
CA GLY A 133 15.47 -5.32 -9.83
C GLY A 133 16.57 -4.41 -10.36
N SER A 134 17.82 -4.73 -10.04
CA SER A 134 18.97 -3.97 -10.51
C SER A 134 19.18 -4.06 -12.03
N LEU A 135 18.94 -5.24 -12.63
CA LEU A 135 18.94 -5.39 -14.09
C LEU A 135 17.81 -4.59 -14.74
N ALA A 136 16.61 -4.61 -14.17
CA ALA A 136 15.49 -3.81 -14.67
C ALA A 136 15.77 -2.31 -14.56
N ALA A 137 16.42 -1.88 -13.46
CA ALA A 137 16.87 -0.50 -13.29
C ALA A 137 17.85 -0.07 -14.38
N LEU A 138 18.82 -0.93 -14.71
CA LEU A 138 19.82 -0.70 -15.74
C LEU A 138 19.17 -0.62 -17.14
N ILE A 139 18.37 -1.62 -17.52
CA ILE A 139 17.76 -1.73 -18.84
C ILE A 139 16.78 -0.57 -19.11
N TYR A 140 15.94 -0.25 -18.13
CA TYR A 140 14.95 0.84 -18.28
C TYR A 140 15.52 2.22 -17.99
N GLY A 141 16.71 2.33 -17.38
CA GLY A 141 17.28 3.61 -16.96
C GLY A 141 16.45 4.32 -15.89
N SER A 142 15.71 3.57 -15.06
CA SER A 142 14.74 4.14 -14.13
C SER A 142 15.39 5.01 -13.04
N GLN A 143 16.68 4.82 -12.75
CA GLN A 143 17.46 5.63 -11.81
C GLN A 143 18.13 6.85 -12.47
N ASP A 144 18.09 6.97 -13.79
CA ASP A 144 18.71 8.07 -14.52
C ASP A 144 17.88 9.37 -14.46
N TYR A 145 16.58 9.24 -14.16
CA TYR A 145 15.67 10.38 -13.98
C TYR A 145 15.91 11.08 -12.64
N LYS A 146 16.96 11.91 -12.57
CA LYS A 146 17.39 12.61 -11.34
C LYS A 146 16.35 13.58 -10.78
N GLY A 147 15.43 14.07 -11.62
CA GLY A 147 14.32 14.93 -11.21
C GLY A 147 13.15 14.18 -10.56
N LEU A 148 13.12 12.84 -10.61
CA LEU A 148 12.07 12.01 -10.00
C LEU A 148 12.43 11.70 -8.54
N ASN A 149 11.86 12.44 -7.60
CA ASN A 149 11.96 12.17 -6.17
C ASN A 149 11.04 11.03 -5.78
N ARG A 150 11.58 9.94 -5.25
CA ARG A 150 10.86 8.72 -4.86
C ARG A 150 10.71 8.68 -3.35
N TYR A 151 9.49 8.44 -2.87
CA TYR A 151 9.15 8.33 -1.46
C TYR A 151 8.55 6.96 -1.20
N ALA A 152 8.95 6.30 -0.11
CA ALA A 152 8.44 4.99 0.28
C ALA A 152 7.76 5.03 1.64
N VAL A 153 6.70 4.25 1.82
CA VAL A 153 6.06 4.06 3.13
C VAL A 153 5.94 2.57 3.43
N THR A 154 6.45 2.16 4.58
CA THR A 154 6.26 0.81 5.12
C THR A 154 5.67 0.84 6.54
N GLY A 155 5.15 -0.29 6.99
CA GLY A 155 4.53 -0.51 8.29
C GLY A 155 3.42 -1.55 8.20
N THR A 156 2.69 -1.82 9.28
CA THR A 156 1.53 -2.71 9.25
C THR A 156 0.32 -1.97 8.72
N ASN A 157 -0.11 -0.92 9.40
CA ASN A 157 -1.28 -0.10 9.05
C ASN A 157 -0.85 1.30 8.61
N GLY A 158 -1.69 2.02 7.87
CA GLY A 158 -1.48 3.42 7.48
C GLY A 158 -0.72 3.66 6.17
N LYS A 159 -0.06 2.66 5.56
CA LYS A 159 0.72 2.82 4.32
C LYS A 159 -0.05 3.52 3.20
N THR A 160 -1.20 2.99 2.85
CA THR A 160 -2.05 3.50 1.75
C THR A 160 -2.48 4.93 2.00
N THR A 161 -3.01 5.23 3.18
CA THR A 161 -3.44 6.59 3.53
C THR A 161 -2.28 7.57 3.47
N THR A 162 -1.13 7.21 4.03
CA THR A 162 0.08 8.05 4.02
C THR A 162 0.60 8.30 2.60
N THR A 163 0.62 7.28 1.71
CA THR A 163 1.06 7.47 0.32
C THR A 163 0.09 8.33 -0.49
N TYR A 164 -1.21 8.22 -0.24
CA TYR A 164 -2.21 9.12 -0.83
C TYR A 164 -2.05 10.55 -0.32
N MET A 165 -1.76 10.75 0.97
CA MET A 165 -1.44 12.07 1.52
C MET A 165 -0.18 12.66 0.89
N LEU A 166 0.89 11.87 0.72
CA LEU A 166 2.12 12.29 0.02
C LEU A 166 1.81 12.75 -1.41
N GLU A 167 1.09 11.91 -2.19
CA GLU A 167 0.69 12.26 -3.57
C GLU A 167 -0.14 13.56 -3.58
N SER A 168 -1.09 13.68 -2.67
CA SER A 168 -1.94 14.86 -2.57
C SER A 168 -1.15 16.13 -2.24
N VAL A 169 -0.20 16.07 -1.31
CA VAL A 169 0.69 17.19 -0.98
C VAL A 169 1.53 17.58 -2.20
N PHE A 170 2.14 16.62 -2.89
CA PHE A 170 2.92 16.90 -4.09
C PHE A 170 2.07 17.58 -5.18
N ARG A 171 0.90 17.05 -5.45
CA ARG A 171 -0.01 17.56 -6.48
C ARG A 171 -0.62 18.90 -6.11
N THR A 172 -1.12 19.04 -4.88
CA THR A 172 -1.92 20.22 -4.50
C THR A 172 -1.07 21.38 -3.99
N ALA A 173 -0.06 21.13 -3.17
CA ALA A 173 0.82 22.16 -2.62
C ALA A 173 1.95 22.50 -3.59
N LEU A 174 2.73 21.51 -4.05
CA LEU A 174 3.87 21.73 -4.92
C LEU A 174 3.49 21.87 -6.40
N LYS A 175 2.22 21.62 -6.78
CA LYS A 175 1.75 21.61 -8.17
C LYS A 175 2.59 20.70 -9.08
N ALA A 176 3.12 19.64 -8.51
CA ALA A 176 3.97 18.68 -9.17
C ALA A 176 3.15 17.71 -10.04
N LYS A 177 3.77 17.18 -11.10
CA LYS A 177 3.33 15.94 -11.72
C LYS A 177 3.70 14.78 -10.81
N THR A 178 2.73 13.92 -10.51
CA THR A 178 2.87 12.92 -9.45
C THR A 178 2.75 11.50 -9.96
N GLY A 179 3.37 10.58 -9.22
CA GLY A 179 3.21 9.15 -9.33
C GLY A 179 2.76 8.55 -8.00
N LEU A 180 1.98 7.48 -8.07
CA LEU A 180 1.61 6.66 -6.92
C LEU A 180 1.70 5.18 -7.31
N ILE A 181 2.33 4.37 -6.46
CA ILE A 181 2.34 2.91 -6.59
C ILE A 181 1.84 2.33 -5.27
N GLY A 182 0.66 1.73 -5.26
CA GLY A 182 0.05 1.24 -4.04
C GLY A 182 -1.04 0.20 -4.23
N THR A 183 -1.63 -0.22 -3.11
CA THR A 183 -2.62 -1.29 -3.02
C THR A 183 -3.85 -1.02 -3.88
N ILE A 184 -4.36 0.19 -3.86
CA ILE A 184 -5.63 0.53 -4.51
C ILE A 184 -5.44 0.75 -6.01
N GLN A 185 -4.39 1.47 -6.37
CA GLN A 185 -4.11 1.83 -7.76
C GLN A 185 -2.65 2.27 -7.95
N ILE A 186 -2.27 2.33 -9.20
CA ILE A 186 -1.06 2.99 -9.67
C ILE A 186 -1.49 4.24 -10.43
N LEU A 187 -0.87 5.40 -10.12
CA LEU A 187 -1.08 6.65 -10.84
C LEU A 187 0.21 7.10 -11.52
N VAL A 188 0.10 7.54 -12.76
CA VAL A 188 1.19 8.15 -13.53
C VAL A 188 0.67 9.45 -14.14
N ASP A 189 1.06 10.60 -13.57
CA ASP A 189 0.60 11.93 -13.99
C ASP A 189 -0.93 12.03 -14.04
N GLY A 190 -1.60 11.55 -12.98
CA GLY A 190 -3.07 11.53 -12.85
C GLY A 190 -3.79 10.47 -13.68
N VAL A 191 -3.07 9.59 -14.39
CA VAL A 191 -3.67 8.50 -15.16
C VAL A 191 -3.56 7.19 -14.38
N SER A 192 -4.70 6.51 -14.18
CA SER A 192 -4.75 5.25 -13.41
C SER A 192 -4.30 4.06 -14.24
N VAL A 193 -3.60 3.15 -13.55
CA VAL A 193 -3.24 1.81 -14.03
C VAL A 193 -3.73 0.81 -12.99
N PRO A 194 -4.43 -0.27 -13.37
CA PRO A 194 -4.84 -1.30 -12.44
C PRO A 194 -3.64 -1.90 -11.69
N SER A 195 -3.76 -2.11 -10.39
CA SER A 195 -2.76 -2.77 -9.56
C SER A 195 -3.29 -4.12 -9.09
N ALA A 196 -2.51 -5.18 -9.31
CA ALA A 196 -2.80 -6.52 -8.81
C ALA A 196 -2.12 -6.81 -7.46
N LEU A 197 -1.16 -5.96 -7.06
CA LEU A 197 -0.33 -6.14 -5.86
C LEU A 197 -0.06 -4.78 -5.23
N THR A 198 -0.02 -4.72 -3.90
CA THR A 198 0.39 -3.52 -3.15
C THR A 198 1.72 -2.95 -3.67
N THR A 199 2.66 -3.82 -3.94
CA THR A 199 3.96 -3.50 -4.54
C THR A 199 4.18 -4.47 -5.70
N PRO A 200 4.20 -4.01 -6.95
CA PRO A 200 4.42 -4.86 -8.13
C PRO A 200 5.77 -5.58 -8.12
N GLU A 201 5.97 -6.56 -9.00
CA GLU A 201 7.28 -7.19 -9.22
C GLU A 201 8.31 -6.15 -9.69
N SER A 202 9.59 -6.38 -9.39
CA SER A 202 10.66 -5.39 -9.64
C SER A 202 10.75 -4.92 -11.08
N VAL A 203 10.53 -5.81 -12.04
CA VAL A 203 10.50 -5.46 -13.47
C VAL A 203 9.41 -4.43 -13.80
N HIS A 204 8.27 -4.53 -13.14
CA HIS A 204 7.16 -3.59 -13.34
C HIS A 204 7.38 -2.28 -12.57
N VAL A 205 7.95 -2.34 -11.35
CA VAL A 205 8.33 -1.15 -10.58
C VAL A 205 9.28 -0.28 -11.40
N HIS A 206 10.35 -0.85 -11.96
CA HIS A 206 11.31 -0.10 -12.75
C HIS A 206 10.74 0.40 -14.09
N SER A 207 9.88 -0.39 -14.74
CA SER A 207 9.13 0.05 -15.92
C SER A 207 8.26 1.29 -15.60
N LEU A 208 7.49 1.25 -14.52
CA LEU A 208 6.63 2.36 -14.09
C LEU A 208 7.44 3.60 -13.72
N LEU A 209 8.55 3.47 -13.00
CA LEU A 209 9.42 4.58 -12.65
C LEU A 209 10.05 5.23 -13.90
N ALA A 210 10.42 4.42 -14.91
CA ALA A 210 10.92 4.95 -16.18
C ALA A 210 9.81 5.70 -16.94
N ILE A 211 8.58 5.14 -17.01
CA ILE A 211 7.42 5.81 -17.63
C ILE A 211 7.09 7.13 -16.90
N MET A 212 7.15 7.13 -15.56
CA MET A 212 6.97 8.36 -14.76
C MET A 212 8.03 9.40 -15.14
N GLY A 213 9.29 8.98 -15.26
CA GLY A 213 10.37 9.86 -15.71
C GLY A 213 10.16 10.43 -17.12
N GLU A 214 9.75 9.60 -18.10
CA GLU A 214 9.43 10.03 -19.46
C GLU A 214 8.28 11.05 -19.50
N ARG A 215 7.31 10.95 -18.59
CA ARG A 215 6.18 11.89 -18.50
C ARG A 215 6.48 13.14 -17.68
N GLY A 216 7.70 13.25 -17.14
CA GLY A 216 8.14 14.39 -16.35
C GLY A 216 7.51 14.41 -14.95
N VAL A 217 7.16 13.25 -14.39
CA VAL A 217 6.79 13.12 -12.98
C VAL A 217 7.98 13.51 -12.13
N SER A 218 7.78 14.42 -11.17
CA SER A 218 8.84 14.90 -10.30
C SER A 218 8.80 14.30 -8.89
N HIS A 219 7.63 13.77 -8.47
CA HIS A 219 7.45 13.15 -7.16
C HIS A 219 6.60 11.90 -7.27
N ALA A 220 7.08 10.79 -6.71
CA ALA A 220 6.35 9.52 -6.66
C ALA A 220 6.32 8.99 -5.22
N ALA A 221 5.12 8.57 -4.77
CA ALA A 221 4.90 7.87 -3.52
C ALA A 221 4.68 6.39 -3.77
N MET A 222 5.24 5.51 -2.93
CA MET A 222 5.17 4.07 -3.11
C MET A 222 4.92 3.36 -1.78
N GLU A 223 3.92 2.46 -1.76
CA GLU A 223 3.76 1.50 -0.68
C GLU A 223 4.80 0.38 -0.80
N VAL A 224 5.52 0.11 0.29
CA VAL A 224 6.51 -0.98 0.35
C VAL A 224 6.07 -1.97 1.42
N SER A 225 5.52 -3.10 1.01
CA SER A 225 5.14 -4.19 1.91
C SER A 225 6.36 -5.02 2.32
N SER A 226 6.27 -5.75 3.45
CA SER A 226 7.30 -6.70 3.86
C SER A 226 7.51 -7.80 2.81
N HIS A 227 6.43 -8.33 2.24
CA HIS A 227 6.51 -9.28 1.13
C HIS A 227 7.31 -8.72 -0.06
N ALA A 228 7.15 -7.43 -0.38
CA ALA A 228 7.89 -6.82 -1.47
C ALA A 228 9.39 -6.76 -1.20
N ILE A 229 9.77 -6.56 0.05
CA ILE A 229 11.18 -6.58 0.46
C ILE A 229 11.73 -8.00 0.38
N ASP A 230 11.06 -8.98 1.00
CA ASP A 230 11.51 -10.37 1.05
C ASP A 230 11.56 -11.03 -0.34
N TYR A 231 10.65 -10.63 -1.24
CA TYR A 231 10.64 -11.09 -2.64
C TYR A 231 11.44 -10.21 -3.60
N HIS A 232 12.29 -9.30 -3.10
CA HIS A 232 13.17 -8.47 -3.91
C HIS A 232 12.46 -7.58 -4.94
N ARG A 233 11.21 -7.17 -4.67
CA ARG A 233 10.41 -6.37 -5.61
C ARG A 233 10.83 -4.90 -5.70
N VAL A 234 11.55 -4.42 -4.70
CA VAL A 234 12.00 -3.02 -4.60
C VAL A 234 13.51 -2.86 -4.76
N ASP A 235 14.23 -3.96 -5.05
CA ASP A 235 15.67 -3.91 -5.27
C ASP A 235 16.01 -3.04 -6.49
N GLY A 236 17.06 -2.25 -6.38
CA GLY A 236 17.47 -1.28 -7.39
C GLY A 236 16.73 0.07 -7.30
N VAL A 237 15.75 0.25 -6.41
CA VAL A 237 15.10 1.55 -6.17
C VAL A 237 15.78 2.26 -4.99
N VAL A 238 16.18 3.51 -5.20
CA VAL A 238 16.67 4.40 -4.14
C VAL A 238 15.59 5.46 -3.87
N TYR A 239 15.15 5.52 -2.60
CA TYR A 239 14.15 6.49 -2.14
C TYR A 239 14.81 7.70 -1.49
N LYS A 240 14.35 8.89 -1.82
CA LYS A 240 14.78 10.15 -1.21
C LYS A 240 14.40 10.22 0.27
N VAL A 241 13.16 9.79 0.58
CA VAL A 241 12.67 9.68 1.96
C VAL A 241 11.82 8.42 2.10
N SER A 242 12.11 7.62 3.12
CA SER A 242 11.26 6.48 3.50
C SER A 242 10.63 6.71 4.86
N GLY A 243 9.34 6.38 4.99
CA GLY A 243 8.56 6.49 6.20
C GLY A 243 8.22 5.14 6.82
N PHE A 244 8.22 5.06 8.15
CA PHE A 244 7.72 3.94 8.92
C PHE A 244 6.51 4.37 9.74
N THR A 245 5.37 3.67 9.56
CA THR A 245 4.13 3.98 10.28
C THR A 245 4.06 3.29 11.65
N ASN A 246 4.07 1.96 11.68
CA ASN A 246 3.94 1.13 12.88
C ASN A 246 4.26 -0.34 12.58
N LEU A 247 4.37 -1.17 13.64
CA LEU A 247 4.46 -2.62 13.53
C LEU A 247 3.53 -3.29 14.55
N THR A 248 2.43 -3.85 14.08
CA THR A 248 1.48 -4.63 14.87
C THR A 248 1.34 -6.04 14.31
N GLN A 249 0.66 -6.94 15.02
CA GLN A 249 0.53 -8.33 14.58
C GLN A 249 -0.23 -8.44 13.26
N ASP A 250 0.48 -8.90 12.23
CA ASP A 250 -0.08 -9.27 10.93
C ASP A 250 0.93 -10.17 10.19
N HIS A 251 0.48 -10.92 9.18
CA HIS A 251 1.33 -11.75 8.31
C HIS A 251 2.30 -12.71 9.04
N LEU A 252 1.94 -13.21 10.24
CA LEU A 252 2.77 -14.17 10.96
C LEU A 252 2.76 -15.56 10.32
N ASP A 253 1.80 -15.85 9.46
CA ASP A 253 1.79 -17.01 8.56
C ASP A 253 3.03 -17.06 7.64
N LEU A 254 3.51 -15.90 7.19
CA LEU A 254 4.72 -15.79 6.38
C LEU A 254 5.98 -15.61 7.24
N HIS A 255 5.96 -14.64 8.16
CA HIS A 255 7.18 -14.24 8.90
C HIS A 255 7.47 -15.12 10.11
N GLY A 256 6.49 -15.87 10.62
CA GLY A 256 6.58 -16.74 11.81
C GLY A 256 6.65 -15.97 13.12
N THR A 257 7.42 -14.89 13.22
CA THR A 257 7.59 -14.08 14.43
C THR A 257 7.53 -12.58 14.14
N MET A 258 7.17 -11.78 15.17
CA MET A 258 7.22 -10.31 15.09
C MET A 258 8.65 -9.80 14.81
N GLN A 259 9.68 -10.51 15.30
CA GLN A 259 11.07 -10.15 15.04
C GLN A 259 11.43 -10.29 13.55
N ASN A 260 11.09 -11.41 12.91
CA ASN A 260 11.32 -11.59 11.48
C ASN A 260 10.54 -10.57 10.64
N TYR A 261 9.30 -10.24 11.07
CA TYR A 261 8.48 -9.23 10.43
C TYR A 261 9.12 -7.83 10.53
N PHE A 262 9.69 -7.51 11.69
CA PHE A 262 10.51 -6.31 11.88
C PHE A 262 11.74 -6.32 10.96
N ASP A 263 12.52 -7.41 10.97
CA ASP A 263 13.77 -7.53 10.22
C ASP A 263 13.54 -7.38 8.70
N SER A 264 12.42 -7.92 8.20
CA SER A 264 12.00 -7.71 6.81
C SER A 264 11.81 -6.21 6.51
N LYS A 265 10.98 -5.50 7.28
CA LYS A 265 10.73 -4.06 7.05
C LYS A 265 11.98 -3.19 7.25
N ALA A 266 12.83 -3.56 8.20
CA ALA A 266 14.06 -2.82 8.52
C ALA A 266 15.02 -2.73 7.32
N GLN A 267 14.99 -3.70 6.41
CA GLN A 267 15.79 -3.68 5.18
C GLN A 267 15.45 -2.50 4.25
N LEU A 268 14.30 -1.85 4.40
CA LEU A 268 14.02 -0.63 3.64
C LEU A 268 14.95 0.53 4.06
N PHE A 269 15.36 0.56 5.33
CA PHE A 269 16.13 1.66 5.92
C PHE A 269 17.64 1.35 5.89
N THR A 270 18.16 1.05 4.69
CA THR A 270 19.60 0.85 4.42
C THR A 270 20.07 1.86 3.37
N PRO A 271 21.39 2.17 3.30
CA PRO A 271 21.93 3.16 2.36
C PRO A 271 21.65 2.84 0.88
N GLU A 272 21.50 1.54 0.55
CA GLU A 272 21.21 1.09 -0.81
C GLU A 272 19.79 1.42 -1.25
N ARG A 273 18.88 1.67 -0.30
CA ARG A 273 17.45 1.88 -0.58
C ARG A 273 16.92 3.23 -0.14
N THR A 274 17.53 3.88 0.86
CA THR A 274 16.95 5.08 1.49
C THR A 274 18.03 6.12 1.79
N GLU A 275 17.82 7.37 1.34
CA GLU A 275 18.71 8.48 1.68
C GLU A 275 18.38 9.06 3.07
N ARG A 276 17.11 9.22 3.39
CA ARG A 276 16.59 9.75 4.66
C ARG A 276 15.39 8.94 5.16
N ALA A 277 15.27 8.78 6.46
CA ALA A 277 14.16 8.07 7.10
C ALA A 277 13.36 9.00 8.02
N VAL A 278 12.03 8.83 8.05
CA VAL A 278 11.14 9.38 9.08
C VAL A 278 10.44 8.20 9.77
N ILE A 279 10.69 8.05 11.05
CA ILE A 279 10.25 6.87 11.81
C ILE A 279 9.26 7.32 12.89
N THR A 280 8.02 6.84 12.80
CA THR A 280 7.06 6.96 13.91
C THR A 280 7.53 6.06 15.05
N ALA A 281 7.85 6.67 16.18
CA ALA A 281 8.48 6.04 17.34
C ALA A 281 7.58 6.17 18.59
N ASP A 282 6.31 5.78 18.45
CA ASP A 282 5.30 5.83 19.52
C ASP A 282 5.35 4.59 20.42
N ASP A 283 6.02 3.52 19.99
CA ASP A 283 6.12 2.25 20.69
C ASP A 283 7.53 1.64 20.63
N GLU A 284 7.70 0.49 21.28
CA GLU A 284 8.97 -0.23 21.31
C GLU A 284 9.50 -0.60 19.92
N TRP A 285 8.62 -0.97 18.98
CA TRP A 285 9.00 -1.33 17.63
C TRP A 285 9.44 -0.11 16.81
N GLY A 286 8.76 1.02 16.99
CA GLY A 286 9.14 2.30 16.39
C GLY A 286 10.50 2.78 16.89
N GLU A 287 10.74 2.73 18.19
CA GLU A 287 12.05 3.05 18.78
C GLU A 287 13.16 2.11 18.30
N LYS A 288 12.86 0.83 18.12
CA LYS A 288 13.80 -0.14 17.57
C LYS A 288 14.11 0.15 16.10
N MET A 289 13.09 0.55 15.30
CA MET A 289 13.25 0.94 13.91
C MET A 289 14.08 2.22 13.77
N LEU A 290 13.86 3.19 14.63
CA LEU A 290 14.65 4.43 14.68
C LEU A 290 16.13 4.12 14.93
N ARG A 291 16.43 3.31 15.96
CA ARG A 291 17.81 2.89 16.25
C ARG A 291 18.45 2.17 15.06
N HIS A 292 17.71 1.28 14.40
CA HIS A 292 18.19 0.60 13.19
C HIS A 292 18.51 1.62 12.08
N ALA A 293 17.58 2.53 11.76
CA ALA A 293 17.79 3.55 10.74
C ALA A 293 18.98 4.49 11.08
N GLN A 294 19.16 4.87 12.34
CA GLN A 294 20.31 5.68 12.79
C GLN A 294 21.65 4.97 12.60
N ILE A 295 21.69 3.64 12.84
CA ILE A 295 22.89 2.83 12.63
C ILE A 295 23.23 2.73 11.14
N GLN A 296 22.22 2.47 10.30
CA GLN A 296 22.41 2.22 8.87
C GLN A 296 22.64 3.50 8.07
N LEU A 297 21.84 4.53 8.29
CA LEU A 297 21.85 5.77 7.51
C LEU A 297 22.70 6.89 8.16
N GLY A 298 23.08 6.71 9.42
CA GLY A 298 23.67 7.76 10.25
C GLY A 298 22.58 8.61 10.95
N THR A 299 22.92 9.12 12.13
CA THR A 299 22.00 9.90 12.98
C THR A 299 21.46 11.17 12.32
N GLY A 300 22.18 11.76 11.37
CA GLY A 300 21.75 12.94 10.61
C GLY A 300 20.69 12.68 9.54
N ASN A 301 20.42 11.42 9.21
CA ASN A 301 19.49 11.01 8.15
C ASN A 301 18.27 10.23 8.66
N ALA A 302 18.17 9.96 9.96
CA ALA A 302 17.04 9.29 10.59
C ALA A 302 16.33 10.26 11.55
N VAL A 303 15.10 10.60 11.22
CA VAL A 303 14.24 11.56 11.91
C VAL A 303 13.24 10.80 12.77
N ARG A 304 13.16 11.14 14.05
CA ARG A 304 12.14 10.66 14.99
C ARG A 304 10.86 11.44 14.78
N LEU A 305 9.73 10.75 14.78
CA LEU A 305 8.40 11.34 14.88
C LEU A 305 7.63 10.66 16.03
N VAL A 306 7.11 11.43 16.96
CA VAL A 306 6.22 10.95 18.03
C VAL A 306 4.85 11.54 17.81
N THR A 307 3.83 10.69 17.68
CA THR A 307 2.45 11.08 17.40
C THR A 307 1.46 10.62 18.46
N GLU A 308 1.82 9.65 19.28
CA GLU A 308 0.96 8.99 20.26
C GLU A 308 -0.43 8.64 19.68
N TYR A 309 -0.42 8.04 18.49
CA TYR A 309 -1.63 7.65 17.75
C TYR A 309 -2.62 8.81 17.48
N GLY A 310 -2.11 10.02 17.31
CA GLY A 310 -2.92 11.19 17.02
C GLY A 310 -3.38 11.97 18.25
N MET A 311 -3.24 11.42 19.45
CA MET A 311 -3.54 12.17 20.69
C MET A 311 -2.57 13.32 20.92
N GLY A 312 -1.34 13.19 20.41
CA GLY A 312 -0.29 14.20 20.54
C GLY A 312 0.27 14.33 21.97
N LEU A 313 1.36 15.09 22.08
CA LEU A 313 1.95 15.49 23.36
C LEU A 313 1.43 16.87 23.76
N ALA A 314 1.44 17.16 25.07
CA ALA A 314 1.14 18.50 25.57
C ALA A 314 2.25 19.50 25.19
N GLU A 315 3.51 19.05 25.23
CA GLU A 315 4.71 19.82 24.93
C GLU A 315 5.77 18.93 24.29
N VAL A 316 6.71 19.54 23.56
CA VAL A 316 7.88 18.83 23.03
C VAL A 316 8.77 18.37 24.19
N PRO A 317 9.15 17.08 24.27
CA PRO A 317 10.06 16.60 25.30
C PRO A 317 11.39 17.38 25.33
N ALA A 318 11.86 17.71 26.52
CA ALA A 318 13.04 18.56 26.72
C ALA A 318 14.34 17.96 26.13
N GLU A 319 14.40 16.64 26.00
CA GLU A 319 15.52 15.91 25.41
C GLU A 319 15.52 15.89 23.86
N PHE A 320 14.44 16.36 23.21
CA PHE A 320 14.35 16.36 21.75
C PHE A 320 15.31 17.37 21.13
N GLY A 321 16.02 16.91 20.09
CA GLY A 321 16.91 17.68 19.23
C GLY A 321 16.25 18.14 17.93
N PRO A 322 17.05 18.62 16.98
CA PRO A 322 16.54 19.16 15.70
C PRO A 322 15.91 18.10 14.78
N LEU A 323 16.20 16.83 14.98
CA LEU A 323 15.67 15.71 14.19
C LEU A 323 14.61 14.92 14.95
N ASP A 324 14.24 15.35 16.18
CA ASP A 324 13.20 14.75 16.97
C ASP A 324 11.96 15.65 16.90
N TRP A 325 10.89 15.16 16.29
CA TRP A 325 9.64 15.87 16.08
C TRP A 325 8.51 15.22 16.86
N ALA A 326 7.61 16.04 17.36
CA ALA A 326 6.40 15.61 18.04
C ALA A 326 5.16 16.26 17.45
N VAL A 327 4.05 15.54 17.45
CA VAL A 327 2.71 16.09 17.27
C VAL A 327 2.28 16.72 18.57
N ILE A 328 1.93 17.99 18.57
CA ILE A 328 1.41 18.74 19.71
C ILE A 328 0.15 19.51 19.33
N ASN A 329 -0.62 19.98 20.34
CA ASN A 329 -1.80 20.82 20.15
C ASN A 329 -2.83 20.21 19.19
N VAL A 330 -3.18 18.93 19.40
CA VAL A 330 -4.21 18.26 18.61
C VAL A 330 -5.58 18.77 19.02
N GLU A 331 -6.31 19.36 18.07
CA GLU A 331 -7.65 19.88 18.24
C GLU A 331 -8.56 19.32 17.15
N ARG A 332 -9.80 18.93 17.53
CA ARG A 332 -10.77 18.44 16.54
C ARG A 332 -11.23 19.57 15.64
N ASP A 333 -11.28 19.31 14.32
CA ASP A 333 -11.79 20.24 13.29
C ASP A 333 -12.73 19.48 12.34
N GLY A 334 -14.03 19.55 12.63
CA GLY A 334 -15.05 18.77 11.93
C GLY A 334 -14.88 17.26 12.18
N LEU A 335 -14.71 16.49 11.12
CA LEU A 335 -14.44 15.05 11.20
C LEU A 335 -12.95 14.75 11.45
N GLY A 336 -12.07 15.69 11.18
CA GLY A 336 -10.63 15.54 11.31
C GLY A 336 -10.03 16.40 12.43
N HIS A 337 -8.75 16.80 12.26
CA HIS A 337 -7.97 17.44 13.31
C HIS A 337 -7.02 18.51 12.77
N ARG A 338 -6.82 19.56 13.58
CA ARG A 338 -5.67 20.47 13.48
C ARG A 338 -4.62 20.04 14.49
N PHE A 339 -3.38 20.15 14.11
CA PHE A 339 -2.25 19.82 14.98
C PHE A 339 -0.99 20.59 14.58
N THR A 340 0.03 20.55 15.39
CA THR A 340 1.33 21.16 15.09
C THR A 340 2.43 20.09 15.20
N LEU A 341 3.25 19.97 14.17
CA LEU A 341 4.53 19.31 14.28
C LEU A 341 5.54 20.29 14.87
N ALA A 342 6.26 19.91 15.92
CA ALA A 342 7.27 20.73 16.56
C ALA A 342 8.50 19.91 16.88
N ASN A 343 9.71 20.50 16.73
CA ASN A 343 10.97 19.86 17.09
C ASN A 343 11.62 20.48 18.32
N GLY A 344 12.68 19.86 18.83
CA GLY A 344 13.39 20.30 20.03
C GLY A 344 14.14 21.63 19.87
N THR A 345 14.26 22.20 18.68
CA THR A 345 14.86 23.53 18.43
C THR A 345 13.84 24.65 18.26
N GLY A 346 12.53 24.32 18.37
CA GLY A 346 11.44 25.29 18.27
C GLY A 346 10.94 25.53 16.83
N ASP A 347 11.39 24.75 15.84
CA ASP A 347 10.77 24.80 14.51
C ASP A 347 9.41 24.13 14.56
N THR A 348 8.39 24.73 13.91
CA THR A 348 6.99 24.28 13.98
C THR A 348 6.36 24.24 12.59
N ILE A 349 5.50 23.24 12.34
CA ILE A 349 4.74 23.11 11.09
C ILE A 349 3.26 22.92 11.47
N PRO A 350 2.40 23.92 11.26
CA PRO A 350 0.97 23.75 11.46
C PRO A 350 0.41 22.81 10.38
N CYS A 351 -0.42 21.88 10.78
CA CYS A 351 -1.04 20.87 9.91
C CYS A 351 -2.54 20.75 10.17
N CYS A 352 -3.29 20.37 9.16
CA CYS A 352 -4.70 20.05 9.26
C CYS A 352 -5.03 18.87 8.33
N THR A 353 -5.83 17.92 8.82
CA THR A 353 -6.46 16.89 7.99
C THR A 353 -7.94 16.81 8.35
N HIS A 354 -8.81 16.66 7.36
CA HIS A 354 -10.25 16.45 7.59
C HIS A 354 -10.64 14.97 7.46
N LEU A 355 -9.65 14.06 7.29
CA LEU A 355 -9.92 12.64 7.34
C LEU A 355 -10.36 12.25 8.76
N PRO A 356 -11.43 11.44 8.90
CA PRO A 356 -11.91 10.97 10.19
C PRO A 356 -10.87 10.05 10.85
N ALA A 357 -11.02 9.85 12.14
CA ALA A 357 -10.18 9.02 13.01
C ALA A 357 -8.85 9.65 13.46
N ASP A 358 -8.57 9.50 14.75
CA ASP A 358 -7.38 10.06 15.40
C ASP A 358 -6.05 9.51 14.82
N PHE A 359 -6.03 8.24 14.39
CA PHE A 359 -4.85 7.65 13.76
C PHE A 359 -4.47 8.33 12.42
N ASN A 360 -5.40 9.05 11.78
CA ASN A 360 -5.08 9.83 10.59
C ASN A 360 -4.26 11.09 10.91
N VAL A 361 -4.22 11.53 12.16
CA VAL A 361 -3.26 12.55 12.61
C VAL A 361 -1.84 12.00 12.48
N SER A 362 -1.59 10.74 12.91
CA SER A 362 -0.29 10.09 12.76
C SER A 362 0.11 9.90 11.30
N ASN A 363 -0.82 9.44 10.45
CA ASN A 363 -0.58 9.31 9.01
C ASN A 363 -0.26 10.66 8.35
N ALA A 364 -1.01 11.71 8.70
CA ALA A 364 -0.83 13.07 8.19
C ALA A 364 0.48 13.70 8.68
N ALA A 365 0.84 13.48 9.94
CA ALA A 365 2.08 13.94 10.54
C ALA A 365 3.29 13.30 9.83
N LEU A 366 3.24 11.98 9.60
CA LEU A 366 4.28 11.27 8.88
C LEU A 366 4.41 11.79 7.44
N ALA A 367 3.31 11.91 6.71
CA ALA A 367 3.33 12.42 5.32
C ALA A 367 3.87 13.86 5.26
N ALA A 368 3.38 14.75 6.13
CA ALA A 368 3.82 16.15 6.18
C ALA A 368 5.32 16.26 6.48
N LEU A 369 5.80 15.49 7.46
CA LEU A 369 7.22 15.53 7.84
C LEU A 369 8.12 14.92 6.76
N MET A 370 7.71 13.82 6.12
CA MET A 370 8.44 13.22 5.00
C MET A 370 8.63 14.22 3.85
N VAL A 371 7.55 14.92 3.45
CA VAL A 371 7.64 15.93 2.40
C VAL A 371 8.54 17.09 2.85
N TYR A 372 8.37 17.61 4.07
CA TYR A 372 9.15 18.73 4.60
C TYR A 372 10.65 18.43 4.69
N ILE A 373 11.02 17.22 5.11
CA ILE A 373 12.43 16.79 5.19
C ILE A 373 13.03 16.60 3.79
N GLY A 374 12.25 16.13 2.83
CA GLY A 374 12.69 15.95 1.44
C GLY A 374 12.69 17.24 0.60
N ALA A 375 12.06 18.31 1.07
CA ALA A 375 11.84 19.55 0.33
C ALA A 375 13.07 20.48 0.36
N SER A 376 13.22 21.28 -0.72
CA SER A 376 14.11 22.44 -0.74
C SER A 376 13.60 23.57 0.16
N GLU A 377 14.43 24.58 0.44
CA GLU A 377 14.00 25.75 1.24
C GLU A 377 12.84 26.50 0.58
N GLU A 378 12.84 26.63 -0.74
CA GLU A 378 11.75 27.28 -1.49
C GLU A 378 10.45 26.48 -1.37
N GLU A 379 10.52 25.14 -1.46
CA GLU A 379 9.36 24.27 -1.31
C GLU A 379 8.81 24.31 0.12
N ARG A 380 9.65 24.37 1.16
CA ARG A 380 9.21 24.48 2.57
C ARG A 380 8.38 25.75 2.82
N ILE A 381 8.69 26.86 2.16
CA ILE A 381 7.90 28.10 2.25
C ILE A 381 6.49 27.89 1.71
N ILE A 382 6.35 27.14 0.61
CA ILE A 382 5.06 26.82 -0.01
C ILE A 382 4.29 25.78 0.81
N LEU A 383 4.98 24.79 1.37
CA LEU A 383 4.38 23.68 2.12
C LEU A 383 3.69 24.13 3.41
N ARG A 384 4.30 25.03 4.19
CA ARG A 384 3.78 25.45 5.50
C ARG A 384 2.31 25.93 5.45
N PRO A 385 1.90 26.88 4.60
CA PRO A 385 0.50 27.29 4.52
C PRO A 385 -0.41 26.19 3.91
N ALA A 386 0.10 25.39 2.97
CA ALA A 386 -0.68 24.33 2.34
C ALA A 386 -0.98 23.15 3.27
N LEU A 387 -0.07 22.83 4.20
CA LEU A 387 -0.29 21.82 5.23
C LEU A 387 -1.28 22.30 6.30
N ALA A 388 -1.27 23.61 6.59
CA ALA A 388 -2.15 24.22 7.59
C ALA A 388 -3.62 24.35 7.13
N ASP A 389 -3.88 24.45 5.82
CA ASP A 389 -5.23 24.68 5.30
C ASP A 389 -6.10 23.41 5.21
N GLY A 390 -5.48 22.24 5.39
CA GLY A 390 -6.12 20.93 5.42
C GLY A 390 -6.37 20.30 4.05
N THR A 391 -6.33 21.05 2.95
CA THR A 391 -6.63 20.51 1.60
C THR A 391 -5.59 19.47 1.16
N ALA A 392 -4.31 19.73 1.45
CA ALA A 392 -3.21 18.90 1.00
C ALA A 392 -3.16 17.53 1.71
N LEU A 393 -3.55 17.48 2.99
CA LEU A 393 -3.53 16.26 3.82
C LEU A 393 -4.90 15.56 3.91
N THR A 394 -5.83 15.89 3.01
CA THR A 394 -7.18 15.30 2.99
C THR A 394 -7.50 14.71 1.60
N PRO A 395 -6.73 13.72 1.12
CA PRO A 395 -7.10 13.01 -0.10
C PRO A 395 -8.33 12.13 0.15
N ILE A 396 -9.10 11.84 -0.89
CA ILE A 396 -10.05 10.72 -0.86
C ILE A 396 -9.23 9.42 -1.02
N VAL A 397 -9.30 8.57 0.00
CA VAL A 397 -8.63 7.26 -0.01
C VAL A 397 -9.69 6.17 -0.09
N PRO A 398 -9.91 5.53 -1.25
CA PRO A 398 -10.96 4.53 -1.41
C PRO A 398 -10.88 3.43 -0.35
N GLY A 399 -11.99 3.16 0.35
CA GLY A 399 -12.09 2.11 1.36
C GLY A 399 -11.17 2.26 2.57
N ARG A 400 -10.77 3.49 2.92
CA ARG A 400 -10.03 3.79 4.15
C ARG A 400 -10.77 4.89 4.91
N MET A 401 -11.46 4.50 5.98
CA MET A 401 -12.38 5.37 6.74
C MET A 401 -13.26 6.20 5.79
N GLN A 402 -13.75 5.56 4.72
CA GLN A 402 -14.47 6.23 3.65
C GLN A 402 -15.92 6.46 4.06
N LEU A 403 -16.28 7.73 4.27
CA LEU A 403 -17.62 8.13 4.66
C LEU A 403 -18.59 8.01 3.48
N ILE A 404 -19.72 7.31 3.68
CA ILE A 404 -20.79 7.12 2.69
C ILE A 404 -22.01 7.99 3.01
N SER A 405 -22.37 8.10 4.31
CA SER A 405 -23.50 8.88 4.81
C SER A 405 -23.14 9.53 6.14
N LEU A 406 -23.75 10.69 6.40
CA LEU A 406 -23.61 11.41 7.66
C LEU A 406 -24.64 10.93 8.70
N ALA A 407 -25.81 10.47 8.27
CA ALA A 407 -26.91 10.06 9.16
C ALA A 407 -27.74 8.91 8.53
N PRO A 408 -27.56 7.66 8.95
CA PRO A 408 -26.62 7.16 9.94
C PRO A 408 -25.15 7.40 9.51
N HIS A 409 -24.27 7.62 10.50
CA HIS A 409 -22.84 7.82 10.22
C HIS A 409 -22.22 6.53 9.69
N THR A 410 -22.12 6.40 8.36
CA THR A 410 -21.77 5.13 7.72
C THR A 410 -20.41 5.21 7.03
N ILE A 411 -19.51 4.32 7.44
CA ILE A 411 -18.12 4.26 6.98
C ILE A 411 -17.82 2.87 6.38
N VAL A 412 -17.07 2.86 5.28
CA VAL A 412 -16.46 1.67 4.69
C VAL A 412 -14.96 1.72 4.92
N ASP A 413 -14.38 0.64 5.47
CA ASP A 413 -12.96 0.55 5.81
C ASP A 413 -12.35 -0.82 5.47
N PHE A 414 -11.05 -0.85 5.28
CA PHE A 414 -10.27 -2.07 4.99
C PHE A 414 -9.77 -2.78 6.26
N ALA A 415 -10.20 -2.41 7.44
CA ALA A 415 -9.77 -3.03 8.70
C ALA A 415 -10.06 -4.53 8.70
N HIS A 416 -9.01 -5.35 8.52
CA HIS A 416 -9.06 -6.81 8.36
C HIS A 416 -8.13 -7.56 9.32
N ASN A 417 -7.56 -6.84 10.30
CA ASN A 417 -6.74 -7.40 11.37
C ASN A 417 -7.17 -6.83 12.73
N PRO A 418 -6.78 -7.44 13.85
CA PRO A 418 -7.22 -7.03 15.20
C PRO A 418 -6.96 -5.56 15.51
N ASP A 419 -5.74 -5.05 15.27
CA ASP A 419 -5.37 -3.66 15.54
C ASP A 419 -6.16 -2.67 14.67
N GLY A 420 -6.25 -2.94 13.35
CA GLY A 420 -7.03 -2.12 12.43
C GLY A 420 -8.51 -2.05 12.81
N LEU A 421 -9.10 -3.19 13.19
CA LEU A 421 -10.50 -3.27 13.60
C LEU A 421 -10.77 -2.50 14.89
N THR A 422 -9.88 -2.61 15.89
CA THR A 422 -9.95 -1.83 17.14
C THR A 422 -9.97 -0.35 16.84
N ARG A 423 -8.97 0.12 16.08
CA ARG A 423 -8.84 1.56 15.75
C ARG A 423 -10.00 2.09 14.92
N ALA A 424 -10.50 1.30 13.97
CA ALA A 424 -11.65 1.69 13.16
C ALA A 424 -12.91 1.82 14.01
N LEU A 425 -13.16 0.89 14.95
CA LEU A 425 -14.29 0.93 15.86
C LEU A 425 -14.20 2.06 16.90
N GLU A 426 -13.01 2.32 17.45
CA GLU A 426 -12.78 3.45 18.37
C GLU A 426 -13.03 4.80 17.68
N ALA A 427 -12.76 4.88 16.38
CA ALA A 427 -12.96 6.07 15.57
C ALA A 427 -14.42 6.32 15.18
N MET A 428 -15.35 5.38 15.46
CA MET A 428 -16.76 5.53 15.08
C MET A 428 -17.44 6.61 15.93
N ASP A 429 -17.67 7.77 15.31
CA ASP A 429 -18.41 8.87 15.92
C ASP A 429 -19.92 8.56 15.94
N ARG A 430 -20.56 8.84 17.09
CA ARG A 430 -22.00 8.61 17.32
C ARG A 430 -22.71 9.93 17.58
N PRO A 431 -23.04 10.69 16.52
CA PRO A 431 -23.77 11.92 16.68
C PRO A 431 -25.12 11.65 17.37
N GLY A 432 -25.32 12.17 18.57
CA GLY A 432 -26.56 11.99 19.31
C GLY A 432 -26.66 10.71 20.16
N GLY A 433 -25.56 9.96 20.36
CA GLY A 433 -25.50 8.83 21.29
C GLY A 433 -26.17 7.54 20.79
N GLY A 434 -26.22 7.32 19.48
CA GLY A 434 -26.74 6.10 18.84
C GLY A 434 -25.88 4.85 19.09
N ARG A 435 -26.25 3.74 18.46
CA ARG A 435 -25.53 2.45 18.52
C ARG A 435 -24.39 2.43 17.52
N VAL A 436 -23.40 1.58 17.77
CA VAL A 436 -22.40 1.16 16.79
C VAL A 436 -22.81 -0.20 16.20
N ILE A 437 -22.94 -0.28 14.89
CA ILE A 437 -23.24 -1.50 14.14
C ILE A 437 -22.02 -1.83 13.29
N ILE A 438 -21.52 -3.06 13.37
CA ILE A 438 -20.40 -3.50 12.51
C ILE A 438 -20.80 -4.66 11.62
N VAL A 439 -20.36 -4.61 10.36
CA VAL A 439 -20.40 -5.72 9.40
C VAL A 439 -18.99 -6.05 8.99
N PHE A 440 -18.54 -7.27 9.21
CA PHE A 440 -17.19 -7.70 8.83
C PHE A 440 -17.08 -9.21 8.68
N GLY A 441 -15.99 -9.66 8.08
CA GLY A 441 -15.62 -11.06 7.94
C GLY A 441 -14.14 -11.29 8.21
N ALA A 442 -13.69 -12.50 7.90
CA ALA A 442 -12.27 -12.85 7.91
C ALA A 442 -11.92 -13.63 6.64
N THR A 443 -10.71 -13.40 6.13
CA THR A 443 -10.21 -14.02 4.90
C THR A 443 -9.85 -15.49 5.12
N GLY A 444 -10.14 -16.34 4.13
CA GLY A 444 -9.72 -17.74 4.07
C GLY A 444 -8.23 -17.90 3.77
N GLU A 445 -7.66 -19.09 3.99
CA GLU A 445 -6.27 -19.46 3.68
C GLU A 445 -5.21 -18.50 4.26
N ARG A 446 -5.54 -17.79 5.35
CA ARG A 446 -4.71 -16.82 6.06
C ARG A 446 -4.65 -17.15 7.56
N ASP A 447 -4.06 -16.27 8.35
CA ASP A 447 -3.95 -16.41 9.81
C ASP A 447 -5.30 -16.75 10.46
N HIS A 448 -5.49 -18.00 10.88
CA HIS A 448 -6.70 -18.47 11.55
C HIS A 448 -6.82 -17.93 12.99
N LEU A 449 -5.70 -17.61 13.63
CA LEU A 449 -5.70 -17.17 15.04
C LEU A 449 -6.33 -15.80 15.22
N LYS A 450 -6.32 -14.96 14.20
CA LYS A 450 -6.96 -13.63 14.27
C LYS A 450 -8.48 -13.69 14.25
N ARG A 451 -9.11 -14.76 13.72
CA ARG A 451 -10.57 -14.86 13.53
C ARG A 451 -11.35 -14.68 14.84
N PRO A 452 -11.11 -15.46 15.90
CA PRO A 452 -11.81 -15.25 17.17
C PRO A 452 -11.45 -13.92 17.85
N LEU A 453 -10.21 -13.44 17.73
CA LEU A 453 -9.79 -12.15 18.29
C LEU A 453 -10.56 -10.98 17.67
N MET A 454 -10.79 -11.01 16.35
CA MET A 454 -11.59 -9.99 15.67
C MET A 454 -13.05 -10.02 16.14
N GLY A 455 -13.61 -11.22 16.40
CA GLY A 455 -14.93 -11.38 17.00
C GLY A 455 -15.02 -10.75 18.40
N GLU A 456 -14.05 -11.03 19.27
CA GLU A 456 -13.95 -10.43 20.61
C GLU A 456 -13.92 -8.90 20.57
N ILE A 457 -13.05 -8.33 19.72
CA ILE A 457 -12.92 -6.88 19.54
C ILE A 457 -14.24 -6.27 19.06
N ALA A 458 -14.88 -6.87 18.07
CA ALA A 458 -16.16 -6.40 17.57
C ALA A 458 -17.23 -6.38 18.68
N ALA A 459 -17.33 -7.43 19.49
CA ALA A 459 -18.28 -7.51 20.59
C ALA A 459 -17.99 -6.51 21.72
N GLN A 460 -16.72 -6.18 21.96
CA GLN A 460 -16.32 -5.19 22.98
C GLN A 460 -16.67 -3.76 22.57
N HIS A 461 -16.62 -3.42 21.27
CA HIS A 461 -16.73 -2.04 20.80
C HIS A 461 -18.07 -1.72 20.11
N ALA A 462 -18.79 -2.70 19.58
CA ALA A 462 -20.05 -2.49 18.88
C ALA A 462 -21.27 -2.97 19.67
N ASP A 463 -22.42 -2.34 19.44
CA ASP A 463 -23.72 -2.73 20.03
C ASP A 463 -24.39 -3.86 19.25
N ILE A 464 -24.17 -3.92 17.92
CA ILE A 464 -24.64 -4.98 17.02
C ILE A 464 -23.47 -5.44 16.17
N VAL A 465 -23.22 -6.75 16.21
CA VAL A 465 -22.13 -7.41 15.45
C VAL A 465 -22.76 -8.30 14.39
N ILE A 466 -22.43 -8.06 13.13
CA ILE A 466 -22.86 -8.86 11.99
C ILE A 466 -21.62 -9.48 11.34
N VAL A 467 -21.44 -10.78 11.53
CA VAL A 467 -20.35 -11.55 10.93
C VAL A 467 -20.81 -12.07 9.57
N THR A 468 -20.02 -11.84 8.54
CA THR A 468 -20.34 -12.22 7.16
C THR A 468 -19.12 -12.76 6.41
N ASP A 469 -19.27 -13.04 5.11
CA ASP A 469 -18.17 -13.48 4.27
C ASP A 469 -17.21 -12.32 3.95
N ASP A 470 -15.93 -12.65 3.91
CA ASP A 470 -14.86 -11.88 3.28
C ASP A 470 -14.38 -12.66 2.04
N ASP A 471 -13.11 -12.72 1.70
CA ASP A 471 -12.58 -13.59 0.66
C ASP A 471 -12.32 -15.00 1.21
N PRO A 472 -13.20 -15.98 1.00
CA PRO A 472 -12.99 -17.33 1.50
C PRO A 472 -11.89 -18.09 0.77
N HIS A 473 -11.49 -17.64 -0.45
CA HIS A 473 -10.59 -18.37 -1.34
C HIS A 473 -11.05 -19.83 -1.53
N GLY A 474 -10.20 -20.80 -1.22
CA GLY A 474 -10.53 -22.22 -1.32
C GLY A 474 -11.20 -22.83 -0.07
N GLU A 475 -11.38 -22.05 1.03
CA GLU A 475 -12.04 -22.54 2.25
C GLU A 475 -13.57 -22.45 2.15
N ASP A 476 -14.28 -23.32 2.88
CA ASP A 476 -15.71 -23.14 3.14
C ASP A 476 -15.91 -21.89 4.00
N PRO A 477 -16.72 -20.90 3.58
CA PRO A 477 -16.92 -19.66 4.31
C PRO A 477 -17.66 -19.84 5.65
N ALA A 478 -18.48 -20.90 5.82
CA ALA A 478 -19.27 -21.08 7.03
C ALA A 478 -18.39 -21.33 8.29
N PRO A 479 -17.38 -22.22 8.29
CA PRO A 479 -16.44 -22.35 9.40
C PRO A 479 -15.62 -21.08 9.69
N ILE A 480 -15.33 -20.27 8.68
CA ILE A 480 -14.61 -18.99 8.88
C ILE A 480 -15.49 -18.06 9.72
N ARG A 481 -16.74 -17.85 9.31
CA ARG A 481 -17.70 -17.02 10.08
C ARG A 481 -17.90 -17.54 11.49
N GLU A 482 -18.05 -18.86 11.65
CA GLU A 482 -18.26 -19.49 12.94
C GLU A 482 -17.09 -19.22 13.91
N ALA A 483 -15.85 -19.29 13.44
CA ALA A 483 -14.68 -18.97 14.26
C ALA A 483 -14.69 -17.53 14.78
N VAL A 484 -15.20 -16.58 13.99
CA VAL A 484 -15.37 -15.18 14.41
C VAL A 484 -16.51 -15.04 15.41
N VAL A 485 -17.66 -15.69 15.15
CA VAL A 485 -18.84 -15.69 16.04
C VAL A 485 -18.49 -16.24 17.41
N VAL A 486 -17.78 -17.37 17.49
CA VAL A 486 -17.33 -17.97 18.75
C VAL A 486 -16.52 -16.98 19.60
N GLY A 487 -15.64 -16.19 18.97
CA GLY A 487 -14.91 -15.13 19.66
C GLY A 487 -15.83 -14.03 20.21
N ALA A 488 -16.78 -13.57 19.40
CA ALA A 488 -17.74 -12.54 19.80
C ALA A 488 -18.67 -13.03 20.93
N GLU A 489 -19.17 -14.27 20.87
CA GLU A 489 -20.03 -14.86 21.88
C GLU A 489 -19.28 -15.07 23.20
N ARG A 490 -17.99 -15.48 23.14
CA ARG A 490 -17.14 -15.62 24.33
C ARG A 490 -17.00 -14.27 25.04
N ALA A 491 -16.64 -13.21 24.34
CA ALA A 491 -16.52 -11.87 24.90
C ALA A 491 -17.88 -11.39 25.47
N ASN A 492 -18.98 -11.68 24.78
CA ASN A 492 -20.31 -11.30 25.24
C ASN A 492 -20.73 -12.03 26.53
N ALA A 493 -20.34 -13.30 26.68
CA ALA A 493 -20.54 -14.06 27.92
C ALA A 493 -19.75 -13.48 29.11
N GLU A 494 -18.67 -12.77 28.84
CA GLU A 494 -17.84 -12.04 29.83
C GLU A 494 -18.32 -10.60 30.06
N GLY A 495 -19.42 -10.18 29.43
CA GLY A 495 -20.03 -8.86 29.62
C GLY A 495 -19.56 -7.79 28.63
N ALA A 496 -19.18 -8.19 27.42
CA ALA A 496 -18.90 -7.24 26.34
C ALA A 496 -20.15 -6.41 25.97
N ARG A 497 -19.96 -5.41 25.14
CA ARG A 497 -20.98 -4.40 24.81
C ARG A 497 -22.08 -4.94 23.89
N ALA A 498 -21.80 -5.93 23.03
CA ALA A 498 -22.71 -6.39 22.02
C ALA A 498 -24.04 -6.92 22.60
N SER A 499 -25.14 -6.29 22.22
CA SER A 499 -26.50 -6.77 22.54
C SER A 499 -27.01 -7.81 21.56
N GLN A 500 -26.41 -7.88 20.35
CA GLN A 500 -26.79 -8.79 19.30
C GLN A 500 -25.58 -9.21 18.46
N ILE A 501 -25.46 -10.51 18.18
CA ILE A 501 -24.45 -11.11 17.32
C ILE A 501 -25.19 -11.91 16.26
N LEU A 502 -24.92 -11.63 14.98
CA LEU A 502 -25.56 -12.27 13.83
C LEU A 502 -24.50 -12.90 12.92
N ASN A 503 -24.82 -14.09 12.37
CA ASN A 503 -24.04 -14.76 11.33
C ASN A 503 -24.88 -14.72 10.04
N LEU A 504 -24.54 -13.85 9.11
CA LEU A 504 -25.33 -13.62 7.90
C LEU A 504 -24.46 -13.70 6.64
N ALA A 505 -24.94 -14.43 5.66
CA ALA A 505 -24.38 -14.51 4.31
C ALA A 505 -25.53 -14.51 3.28
N PRO A 506 -25.26 -14.06 2.07
CA PRO A 506 -24.03 -13.46 1.56
C PRO A 506 -23.82 -12.02 2.08
N ARG A 507 -22.67 -11.42 1.78
CA ARG A 507 -22.21 -10.14 2.35
C ARG A 507 -23.15 -8.98 2.08
N GLU A 508 -23.70 -8.86 0.87
CA GLU A 508 -24.67 -7.80 0.51
C GLU A 508 -25.94 -7.88 1.38
N VAL A 509 -26.37 -9.07 1.77
CA VAL A 509 -27.50 -9.25 2.70
C VAL A 509 -27.15 -8.78 4.10
N ALA A 510 -25.91 -9.04 4.56
CA ALA A 510 -25.43 -8.58 5.84
C ALA A 510 -25.35 -7.04 5.89
N ILE A 511 -24.87 -6.39 4.83
CA ILE A 511 -24.82 -4.92 4.68
C ILE A 511 -26.23 -4.36 4.70
N ALA A 512 -27.15 -4.89 3.89
CA ALA A 512 -28.53 -4.43 3.87
C ALA A 512 -29.19 -4.56 5.26
N ARG A 513 -28.93 -5.65 5.96
CA ARG A 513 -29.48 -5.88 7.30
C ARG A 513 -28.95 -4.91 8.35
N ALA A 514 -27.67 -4.51 8.25
CA ALA A 514 -27.09 -3.48 9.13
C ALA A 514 -27.82 -2.15 8.96
N ILE A 515 -28.10 -1.76 7.72
CA ILE A 515 -28.80 -0.50 7.39
C ILE A 515 -30.27 -0.54 7.83
N GLU A 516 -30.96 -1.69 7.67
CA GLU A 516 -32.35 -1.87 8.16
C GLU A 516 -32.48 -1.71 9.67
N PHE A 517 -31.45 -2.10 10.45
CA PHE A 517 -31.46 -1.92 11.90
C PHE A 517 -31.19 -0.49 12.36
N ALA A 518 -30.62 0.34 11.48
CA ALA A 518 -30.09 1.63 11.86
C ALA A 518 -31.17 2.72 11.94
N ASP A 519 -30.95 3.66 12.82
CA ASP A 519 -31.61 4.98 12.78
C ASP A 519 -30.56 6.08 12.48
N ALA A 520 -31.01 7.30 12.25
CA ALA A 520 -30.14 8.40 11.85
C ALA A 520 -29.06 8.79 12.88
N ARG A 521 -29.14 8.30 14.14
CA ARG A 521 -28.16 8.56 15.20
C ARG A 521 -27.11 7.48 15.31
N ASP A 522 -27.31 6.34 14.63
CA ASP A 522 -26.41 5.20 14.70
C ASP A 522 -25.14 5.45 13.85
N ALA A 523 -24.11 4.70 14.17
CA ALA A 523 -22.88 4.62 13.42
C ALA A 523 -22.70 3.20 12.85
N ILE A 524 -22.39 3.09 11.56
CA ILE A 524 -22.26 1.82 10.86
C ILE A 524 -20.85 1.71 10.28
N LEU A 525 -20.14 0.64 10.63
CA LEU A 525 -18.85 0.29 10.05
C LEU A 525 -18.98 -0.96 9.19
N ILE A 526 -18.67 -0.84 7.91
CA ILE A 526 -18.52 -1.96 6.99
C ILE A 526 -17.02 -2.20 6.81
N ALA A 527 -16.50 -3.28 7.40
CA ALA A 527 -15.06 -3.51 7.52
C ALA A 527 -14.58 -4.78 6.79
N GLY A 528 -13.29 -4.79 6.45
CA GLY A 528 -12.56 -5.92 5.88
C GLY A 528 -12.11 -5.66 4.44
N ARG A 529 -13.02 -5.38 3.54
CA ARG A 529 -12.76 -5.31 2.08
C ARG A 529 -12.47 -3.91 1.54
N GLY A 530 -13.01 -2.89 2.18
CA GLY A 530 -12.71 -1.47 1.88
C GLY A 530 -12.91 -1.08 0.40
N HIS A 531 -11.81 -1.05 -0.37
CA HIS A 531 -11.79 -0.61 -1.78
C HIS A 531 -12.00 -1.74 -2.80
N GLU A 532 -12.00 -3.00 -2.36
CA GLU A 532 -12.09 -4.17 -3.23
C GLU A 532 -13.45 -4.23 -3.93
N THR A 533 -13.42 -4.59 -5.21
CA THR A 533 -14.61 -4.62 -6.09
C THR A 533 -15.02 -6.03 -6.50
N ALA A 534 -14.24 -7.04 -6.12
CA ALA A 534 -14.52 -8.45 -6.38
C ALA A 534 -14.13 -9.30 -5.17
N GLN A 535 -14.93 -10.32 -4.89
CA GLN A 535 -14.72 -11.32 -3.85
C GLN A 535 -14.22 -12.63 -4.48
N ASP A 536 -13.11 -13.17 -3.96
CA ASP A 536 -12.60 -14.47 -4.42
C ASP A 536 -13.34 -15.62 -3.70
N VAL A 537 -14.20 -16.30 -4.45
CA VAL A 537 -14.94 -17.48 -3.98
C VAL A 537 -14.48 -18.68 -4.79
N ALA A 538 -13.71 -19.56 -4.17
CA ALA A 538 -13.17 -20.77 -4.79
C ALA A 538 -12.43 -20.53 -6.12
N GLY A 539 -11.65 -19.44 -6.19
CA GLY A 539 -10.90 -19.04 -7.38
C GLY A 539 -11.73 -18.35 -8.47
N THR A 540 -12.96 -17.93 -8.14
CA THR A 540 -13.83 -17.17 -9.03
C THR A 540 -14.08 -15.78 -8.44
N ASP A 541 -13.77 -14.73 -9.22
CA ASP A 541 -14.06 -13.35 -8.85
C ASP A 541 -15.57 -13.05 -8.99
N VAL A 542 -16.23 -12.85 -7.85
CA VAL A 542 -17.63 -12.42 -7.77
C VAL A 542 -17.65 -10.91 -7.52
N GLN A 543 -18.31 -10.15 -8.38
CA GLN A 543 -18.37 -8.69 -8.25
C GLN A 543 -19.12 -8.30 -6.97
N LEU A 544 -18.43 -7.57 -6.10
CA LEU A 544 -18.93 -7.08 -4.82
C LEU A 544 -18.10 -5.89 -4.35
N ASP A 545 -18.70 -4.73 -4.30
CA ASP A 545 -18.11 -3.48 -3.79
C ASP A 545 -18.91 -3.02 -2.58
N ASP A 546 -18.31 -3.06 -1.41
CA ASP A 546 -18.95 -2.65 -0.15
C ASP A 546 -19.52 -1.23 -0.20
N ARG A 547 -18.86 -0.32 -0.90
CA ARG A 547 -19.27 1.08 -1.03
C ARG A 547 -20.56 1.20 -1.85
N VAL A 548 -20.66 0.43 -2.93
CA VAL A 548 -21.84 0.37 -3.80
C VAL A 548 -23.01 -0.27 -3.07
N GLU A 549 -22.79 -1.43 -2.44
CA GLU A 549 -23.86 -2.15 -1.72
C GLU A 549 -24.35 -1.35 -0.51
N THR A 550 -23.45 -0.67 0.21
CA THR A 550 -23.82 0.23 1.32
C THR A 550 -24.63 1.41 0.82
N ALA A 551 -24.23 2.07 -0.27
CA ALA A 551 -24.97 3.18 -0.84
C ALA A 551 -26.37 2.77 -1.34
N LYS A 552 -26.49 1.59 -2.00
CA LYS A 552 -27.78 1.00 -2.41
C LYS A 552 -28.70 0.77 -1.22
N ALA A 553 -28.17 0.16 -0.15
CA ALA A 553 -28.94 -0.15 1.04
C ALA A 553 -29.41 1.12 1.77
N LEU A 554 -28.55 2.14 1.89
CA LEU A 554 -28.92 3.44 2.48
C LEU A 554 -30.07 4.11 1.70
N VAL A 555 -29.96 4.20 0.38
CA VAL A 555 -31.02 4.80 -0.48
C VAL A 555 -32.31 3.99 -0.38
N SER A 556 -32.26 2.66 -0.33
CA SER A 556 -33.44 1.78 -0.21
C SER A 556 -34.15 1.92 1.14
N ASN A 557 -33.49 2.48 2.16
CA ASN A 557 -34.04 2.75 3.47
C ASN A 557 -34.28 4.26 3.72
N ASP A 558 -34.40 5.07 2.66
CA ASP A 558 -34.68 6.50 2.69
C ASP A 558 -33.60 7.34 3.42
N PHE A 559 -32.36 6.86 3.52
CA PHE A 559 -31.24 7.63 4.06
C PHE A 559 -30.50 8.42 2.98
N GLU A 560 -29.97 9.57 3.36
CA GLU A 560 -29.14 10.37 2.46
C GLU A 560 -27.73 9.81 2.35
N ILE A 561 -27.19 9.79 1.13
CA ILE A 561 -25.79 9.47 0.82
C ILE A 561 -25.06 10.70 0.31
N LEU A 562 -23.73 10.72 0.46
CA LEU A 562 -22.90 11.80 -0.07
C LEU A 562 -23.00 11.86 -1.60
N PRO A 563 -22.88 13.06 -2.22
CA PRO A 563 -23.15 13.27 -3.66
C PRO A 563 -22.34 12.38 -4.60
N ASP A 564 -21.11 12.02 -4.21
CA ASP A 564 -20.23 11.19 -5.04
C ASP A 564 -20.78 9.78 -5.23
N TYR A 565 -21.48 9.23 -4.23
CA TYR A 565 -22.07 7.89 -4.32
C TYR A 565 -23.38 7.89 -5.11
N ARG A 566 -24.10 9.00 -5.23
CA ARG A 566 -25.24 9.09 -6.13
C ARG A 566 -24.80 8.89 -7.57
N ARG A 567 -23.71 9.53 -7.99
CA ARG A 567 -23.11 9.33 -9.33
C ARG A 567 -22.63 7.90 -9.54
N MET A 568 -21.97 7.31 -8.53
CA MET A 568 -21.53 5.92 -8.60
C MET A 568 -22.69 4.95 -8.82
N LEU A 569 -23.85 5.18 -8.18
CA LEU A 569 -25.05 4.35 -8.38
C LEU A 569 -25.73 4.56 -9.74
N GLU A 570 -25.60 5.73 -10.36
CA GLU A 570 -26.12 6.01 -11.70
C GLU A 570 -25.24 5.37 -12.81
N GLU A 571 -23.98 5.10 -12.52
CA GLU A 571 -23.00 4.50 -13.44
C GLU A 571 -22.86 2.98 -13.29
N ALA A 572 -23.32 2.38 -12.18
CA ALA A 572 -23.29 0.95 -11.87
C ALA A 572 -24.56 0.22 -12.36
#